data_ae7ce3dbc41befd741ea1540ed7eac62
#
_entry.id   ae7ce3dbc41befd741ea1540ed7eac62
#
_cell.length_a   1.000
_cell.length_b   1.000
_cell.length_c   1.000
_cell.angle_alpha   90.00
_cell.angle_beta   90.00
_cell.angle_gamma   90.00
#
_symmetry.space_group_name_H-M   'P 1'
#
loop_
_entity.id
_entity.type
_entity.pdbx_description
1 polymer ?
#
loop_
_entity_poly.entity_id
_entity_poly.type
_entity_poly.pdbx_seq_one_letter_code
_entity_poly.pdbx_strand_id
1 'polypeptide(L)'
;MCVCGSVQRVGSNQRAACPISGTAGRTVELLTVKALLTESALRRVTDSLHRFCPHPACDVVYFTDSGETYSTGDVRVPVWQKETAGARMLCYCFGESETRIRDEIRATGESQAVARIRAHIEKGRCACEVRNPRGTCCLGDVTAAVTRITAGQVPLLEARRK
;
A
#
# COMPACT_ATOMS: atom_id res chain seq x y z
N MET A 1 16.10 44.30 -31.25
CA MET A 1 14.88 43.43 -31.39
C MET A 1 15.13 42.22 -30.50
N CYS A 2 14.51 42.17 -29.32
CA CYS A 2 14.63 41.03 -28.41
C CYS A 2 13.51 40.04 -28.75
N VAL A 3 13.86 38.83 -29.16
CA VAL A 3 12.94 37.75 -29.39
C VAL A 3 12.79 37.01 -28.05
N CYS A 4 11.65 37.24 -27.33
CA CYS A 4 11.26 36.46 -26.20
C CYS A 4 10.87 35.04 -26.67
N GLY A 5 11.77 34.08 -26.44
CA GLY A 5 11.46 32.66 -26.58
C GLY A 5 10.48 32.23 -25.48
N SER A 6 9.25 31.91 -25.88
CA SER A 6 8.24 31.34 -25.01
C SER A 6 8.72 29.96 -24.52
N VAL A 7 9.08 29.86 -23.25
CA VAL A 7 9.27 28.56 -22.60
C VAL A 7 7.86 27.95 -22.44
N GLN A 8 7.52 27.04 -23.34
CA GLN A 8 6.35 26.20 -23.18
C GLN A 8 6.56 25.30 -21.96
N ARG A 9 5.84 25.58 -20.87
CA ARG A 9 5.70 24.63 -19.79
C ARG A 9 4.91 23.43 -20.32
N VAL A 10 5.62 22.38 -20.68
CA VAL A 10 5.02 21.08 -20.95
C VAL A 10 4.53 20.55 -19.61
N GLY A 11 3.29 20.88 -19.28
CA GLY A 11 2.56 20.30 -18.17
C GLY A 11 2.09 18.89 -18.53
N SER A 12 2.98 17.93 -18.62
CA SER A 12 2.62 16.52 -18.67
C SER A 12 2.43 16.02 -17.24
N ASN A 13 1.20 16.05 -16.75
CA ASN A 13 0.76 15.30 -15.57
C ASN A 13 0.67 13.81 -15.93
N GLN A 14 1.64 13.30 -16.66
CA GLN A 14 1.83 11.86 -16.88
C GLN A 14 2.47 11.31 -15.62
N ARG A 15 1.67 10.56 -14.84
CA ARG A 15 2.19 9.76 -13.73
C ARG A 15 3.27 8.85 -14.31
N ALA A 16 4.52 9.00 -13.86
CA ALA A 16 5.59 8.15 -14.32
C ALA A 16 5.21 6.67 -14.10
N ALA A 17 5.49 5.86 -15.12
CA ALA A 17 5.19 4.43 -15.09
C ALA A 17 6.38 3.65 -14.51
N CYS A 18 6.09 2.59 -13.78
CA CYS A 18 7.10 1.67 -13.27
C CYS A 18 7.92 1.09 -14.46
N PRO A 19 9.25 1.15 -14.43
CA PRO A 19 10.08 0.72 -15.55
C PRO A 19 9.98 -0.79 -15.86
N ILE A 20 9.50 -1.59 -14.89
CA ILE A 20 9.36 -3.04 -15.06
C ILE A 20 7.92 -3.43 -15.47
N SER A 21 6.90 -2.91 -14.80
CA SER A 21 5.51 -3.31 -15.07
C SER A 21 4.76 -2.38 -16.02
N GLY A 22 5.28 -1.20 -16.30
CA GLY A 22 4.56 -0.17 -17.06
C GLY A 22 3.37 0.45 -16.33
N THR A 23 3.09 0.04 -15.09
CA THR A 23 1.95 0.54 -14.32
C THR A 23 2.25 1.92 -13.75
N ALA A 24 1.28 2.83 -13.84
CA ALA A 24 1.40 4.17 -13.28
C ALA A 24 1.65 4.12 -11.76
N GLY A 25 2.76 4.73 -11.32
CA GLY A 25 3.13 4.82 -9.92
C GLY A 25 2.32 5.85 -9.15
N ARG A 26 2.26 5.67 -7.83
CA ARG A 26 1.69 6.64 -6.88
C ARG A 26 2.84 7.31 -6.13
N THR A 27 2.85 8.63 -6.07
CA THR A 27 3.87 9.37 -5.30
C THR A 27 3.87 8.92 -3.84
N VAL A 28 5.06 8.71 -3.31
CA VAL A 28 5.33 8.36 -1.91
C VAL A 28 6.35 9.34 -1.35
N GLU A 29 6.12 9.79 -0.14
CA GLU A 29 7.04 10.70 0.55
C GLU A 29 8.40 10.04 0.81
N LEU A 30 9.46 10.79 0.67
CA LEU A 30 10.82 10.30 0.91
C LEU A 30 11.00 9.75 2.33
N LEU A 31 10.30 10.32 3.31
CA LEU A 31 10.28 9.82 4.69
C LEU A 31 9.78 8.37 4.76
N THR A 32 8.69 8.05 4.07
CA THR A 32 8.14 6.69 3.99
C THR A 32 9.17 5.72 3.41
N VAL A 33 9.78 6.10 2.29
CA VAL A 33 10.79 5.28 1.61
C VAL A 33 11.96 4.99 2.55
N LYS A 34 12.54 6.05 3.15
CA LYS A 34 13.66 5.92 4.10
C LYS A 34 13.31 5.09 5.33
N ALA A 35 12.09 5.22 5.87
CA ALA A 35 11.65 4.48 7.04
C ALA A 35 11.54 2.98 6.80
N LEU A 36 11.25 2.57 5.57
CA LEU A 36 10.91 1.17 5.24
C LEU A 36 11.99 0.43 4.45
N LEU A 37 12.99 1.11 3.89
CA LEU A 37 14.09 0.44 3.22
C LEU A 37 15.00 -0.31 4.21
N THR A 38 15.55 -1.42 3.74
CA THR A 38 16.65 -2.12 4.42
C THR A 38 17.89 -1.22 4.50
N GLU A 39 18.83 -1.53 5.37
CA GLU A 39 20.06 -0.77 5.52
C GLU A 39 20.86 -0.68 4.20
N SER A 40 20.95 -1.77 3.47
CA SER A 40 21.64 -1.82 2.17
C SER A 40 20.96 -0.96 1.11
N ALA A 41 19.63 -1.02 1.04
CA ALA A 41 18.86 -0.23 0.09
C ALA A 41 18.88 1.28 0.46
N LEU A 42 18.88 1.59 1.76
CA LEU A 42 18.92 2.98 2.24
C LEU A 42 20.21 3.71 1.80
N ARG A 43 21.32 2.99 1.62
CA ARG A 43 22.58 3.58 1.11
C ARG A 43 22.50 4.05 -0.35
N ARG A 44 21.50 3.56 -1.10
CA ARG A 44 21.27 3.92 -2.52
C ARG A 44 20.20 5.00 -2.69
N VAL A 45 19.51 5.37 -1.59
CA VAL A 45 18.40 6.32 -1.69
C VAL A 45 18.90 7.71 -2.04
N THR A 46 18.19 8.36 -2.96
CA THR A 46 18.41 9.74 -3.36
C THR A 46 17.22 10.61 -2.91
N ASP A 47 17.32 11.92 -3.06
CA ASP A 47 16.23 12.88 -2.77
C ASP A 47 15.27 13.06 -3.96
N SER A 48 15.38 12.21 -4.98
CA SER A 48 14.48 12.16 -6.12
C SER A 48 13.04 11.86 -5.71
N LEU A 49 12.08 12.22 -6.58
CA LEU A 49 10.67 11.85 -6.37
C LEU A 49 10.50 10.34 -6.47
N HIS A 50 10.02 9.74 -5.40
CA HIS A 50 9.75 8.30 -5.33
C HIS A 50 8.27 7.99 -5.60
N ARG A 51 8.02 6.84 -6.20
CA ARG A 51 6.69 6.33 -6.50
C ARG A 51 6.56 4.87 -6.08
N PHE A 52 5.39 4.51 -5.58
CA PHE A 52 5.01 3.13 -5.28
C PHE A 52 4.44 2.47 -6.54
N CYS A 53 4.91 1.27 -6.88
CA CYS A 53 4.35 0.44 -7.94
C CYS A 53 3.21 -0.44 -7.39
N PRO A 54 1.95 -0.23 -7.81
CA PRO A 54 0.82 -1.00 -7.28
C PRO A 54 0.63 -2.37 -7.95
N HIS A 55 1.38 -2.69 -9.00
CA HIS A 55 1.19 -3.92 -9.77
C HIS A 55 1.52 -5.17 -8.93
N PRO A 56 0.58 -6.12 -8.74
CA PRO A 56 0.74 -7.24 -7.80
C PRO A 56 1.82 -8.25 -8.21
N ALA A 57 2.01 -8.46 -9.49
CA ALA A 57 3.02 -9.41 -10.00
C ALA A 57 4.40 -8.77 -10.27
N CYS A 58 4.58 -7.49 -9.92
CA CYS A 58 5.85 -6.78 -10.10
C CYS A 58 6.60 -6.76 -8.77
N ASP A 59 7.87 -7.15 -8.79
CA ASP A 59 8.71 -7.12 -7.60
C ASP A 59 9.11 -5.71 -7.15
N VAL A 60 9.06 -4.71 -8.05
CA VAL A 60 9.36 -3.32 -7.72
C VAL A 60 8.32 -2.76 -6.74
N VAL A 61 8.78 -2.26 -5.60
CA VAL A 61 7.99 -1.55 -4.60
C VAL A 61 8.07 -0.05 -4.83
N TYR A 62 9.29 0.49 -4.90
CA TYR A 62 9.52 1.91 -5.18
C TYR A 62 10.37 2.08 -6.44
N PHE A 63 10.13 3.18 -7.15
CA PHE A 63 10.95 3.62 -8.27
C PHE A 63 11.00 5.14 -8.34
N THR A 64 12.01 5.66 -9.01
CA THR A 64 12.21 7.10 -9.25
C THR A 64 12.05 7.44 -10.72
N ASP A 65 11.85 8.71 -11.01
CA ASP A 65 11.81 9.22 -12.39
C ASP A 65 13.20 9.12 -13.07
N SER A 66 14.29 8.97 -12.29
CA SER A 66 15.66 8.70 -12.77
C SER A 66 15.93 7.22 -13.08
N GLY A 67 14.99 6.32 -12.84
CA GLY A 67 15.09 4.90 -13.18
C GLY A 67 15.60 4.00 -12.05
N GLU A 68 15.85 4.52 -10.84
CA GLU A 68 16.20 3.71 -9.68
C GLU A 68 15.00 2.88 -9.23
N THR A 69 15.23 1.64 -8.81
CA THR A 69 14.19 0.73 -8.34
C THR A 69 14.58 0.08 -7.03
N TYR A 70 13.56 -0.18 -6.20
CA TYR A 70 13.66 -0.91 -4.94
C TYR A 70 12.64 -2.04 -4.95
N SER A 71 13.12 -3.26 -4.76
CA SER A 71 12.30 -4.48 -4.81
C SER A 71 11.65 -4.80 -3.46
N THR A 72 10.84 -5.86 -3.41
CA THR A 72 10.31 -6.41 -2.17
C THR A 72 11.41 -6.83 -1.20
N GLY A 73 12.56 -7.30 -1.69
CA GLY A 73 13.75 -7.62 -0.88
C GLY A 73 14.45 -6.40 -0.29
N ASP A 74 14.24 -5.22 -0.84
CA ASP A 74 14.79 -3.95 -0.34
C ASP A 74 13.93 -3.32 0.77
N VAL A 75 12.73 -3.84 1.06
CA VAL A 75 11.78 -3.31 2.04
C VAL A 75 11.69 -4.24 3.25
N ARG A 76 11.73 -3.64 4.45
CA ARG A 76 11.78 -4.38 5.73
C ARG A 76 10.46 -5.02 6.17
N VAL A 77 9.37 -4.68 5.51
CA VAL A 77 8.03 -5.19 5.82
C VAL A 77 7.44 -5.86 4.60
N PRO A 78 6.55 -6.84 4.76
CA PRO A 78 5.79 -7.41 3.65
C PRO A 78 4.98 -6.30 2.95
N VAL A 79 4.90 -6.35 1.63
CA VAL A 79 4.11 -5.40 0.82
C VAL A 79 2.85 -6.13 0.38
N TRP A 80 1.74 -5.94 1.09
CA TRP A 80 0.55 -6.76 0.95
C TRP A 80 -0.02 -6.80 -0.48
N GLN A 81 0.16 -5.73 -1.27
CA GLN A 81 -0.27 -5.67 -2.67
C GLN A 81 0.48 -6.68 -3.55
N LYS A 82 1.63 -7.15 -3.09
CA LYS A 82 2.52 -8.09 -3.80
C LYS A 82 2.46 -9.50 -3.24
N GLU A 83 1.70 -9.70 -2.17
CA GLU A 83 1.55 -10.99 -1.52
C GLU A 83 0.31 -11.74 -2.03
N THR A 84 0.36 -13.06 -1.94
CA THR A 84 -0.80 -13.93 -2.21
C THR A 84 -1.90 -13.63 -1.20
N ALA A 85 -3.15 -13.56 -1.69
CA ALA A 85 -4.32 -13.36 -0.85
C ALA A 85 -4.48 -14.48 0.19
N GLY A 86 -4.99 -14.11 1.37
CA GLY A 86 -5.33 -15.06 2.43
C GLY A 86 -4.73 -14.75 3.79
N ALA A 87 -3.50 -14.24 3.86
CA ALA A 87 -2.83 -13.91 5.11
C ALA A 87 -2.21 -12.50 5.12
N ARG A 88 -2.53 -11.67 4.11
CA ARG A 88 -1.91 -10.36 3.91
C ARG A 88 -2.08 -9.44 5.11
N MET A 89 -0.99 -8.76 5.50
CA MET A 89 -1.00 -7.71 6.52
C MET A 89 -1.52 -6.41 5.90
N LEU A 90 -2.71 -5.96 6.27
CA LEU A 90 -3.37 -4.79 5.69
C LEU A 90 -3.09 -3.52 6.47
N CYS A 91 -3.06 -3.59 7.80
CA CYS A 91 -2.75 -2.46 8.67
C CYS A 91 -1.46 -2.70 9.45
N TYR A 92 -0.40 -2.03 9.05
CA TYR A 92 0.94 -2.15 9.65
C TYR A 92 1.06 -1.49 11.02
N CYS A 93 0.19 -0.54 11.34
CA CYS A 93 0.20 0.14 12.64
C CYS A 93 -0.34 -0.75 13.77
N PHE A 94 -1.40 -1.54 13.48
CA PHE A 94 -2.16 -2.27 14.51
C PHE A 94 -2.31 -3.76 14.21
N GLY A 95 -1.63 -4.27 13.21
CA GLY A 95 -1.57 -5.71 12.94
C GLY A 95 -2.89 -6.31 12.44
N GLU A 96 -3.73 -5.56 11.71
CA GLU A 96 -4.92 -6.13 11.11
C GLU A 96 -4.55 -6.86 9.81
N SER A 97 -4.84 -8.16 9.78
CA SER A 97 -4.55 -9.05 8.65
C SER A 97 -5.81 -9.70 8.10
N GLU A 98 -5.73 -10.21 6.88
CA GLU A 98 -6.85 -11.00 6.30
C GLU A 98 -7.18 -12.23 7.14
N THR A 99 -6.19 -12.88 7.75
CA THR A 99 -6.38 -14.03 8.65
C THR A 99 -7.21 -13.60 9.85
N ARG A 100 -6.83 -12.56 10.56
CA ARG A 100 -7.54 -12.07 11.74
C ARG A 100 -8.98 -11.67 11.41
N ILE A 101 -9.20 -10.96 10.31
CA ILE A 101 -10.53 -10.57 9.85
C ILE A 101 -11.39 -11.81 9.58
N ARG A 102 -10.83 -12.81 8.88
CA ARG A 102 -11.54 -14.06 8.56
C ARG A 102 -11.90 -14.85 9.81
N ASP A 103 -11.00 -14.95 10.77
CA ASP A 103 -11.22 -15.70 11.99
C ASP A 103 -12.30 -15.04 12.86
N GLU A 104 -12.33 -13.70 12.97
CA GLU A 104 -13.42 -12.96 13.62
C GLU A 104 -14.76 -13.23 12.93
N ILE A 105 -14.84 -13.11 11.60
CA ILE A 105 -16.08 -13.35 10.85
C ILE A 105 -16.57 -14.80 11.03
N ARG A 106 -15.64 -15.77 11.04
CA ARG A 106 -16.01 -17.18 11.31
C ARG A 106 -16.55 -17.40 12.72
N ALA A 107 -15.99 -16.71 13.70
CA ALA A 107 -16.36 -16.89 15.09
C ALA A 107 -17.65 -16.15 15.45
N THR A 108 -17.87 -14.94 14.93
CA THR A 108 -18.95 -14.03 15.40
C THR A 108 -19.90 -13.58 14.28
N GLY A 109 -19.58 -13.85 13.01
CA GLY A 109 -20.34 -13.39 11.84
C GLY A 109 -19.89 -12.02 11.33
N GLU A 110 -19.06 -11.29 12.06
CA GLU A 110 -18.59 -9.94 11.70
C GLU A 110 -17.14 -9.71 12.14
N SER A 111 -16.49 -8.67 11.61
CA SER A 111 -15.15 -8.25 12.04
C SER A 111 -15.19 -6.84 12.63
N GLN A 112 -14.51 -6.65 13.74
CA GLN A 112 -14.33 -5.36 14.41
C GLN A 112 -13.07 -4.60 13.93
N ALA A 113 -12.35 -5.09 12.92
CA ALA A 113 -11.10 -4.51 12.44
C ALA A 113 -11.24 -3.01 12.06
N VAL A 114 -12.29 -2.64 11.34
CA VAL A 114 -12.56 -1.25 10.94
C VAL A 114 -12.82 -0.36 12.16
N ALA A 115 -13.62 -0.82 13.13
CA ALA A 115 -13.94 -0.08 14.34
C ALA A 115 -12.68 0.14 15.19
N ARG A 116 -11.84 -0.88 15.35
CA ARG A 116 -10.55 -0.78 16.07
C ARG A 116 -9.63 0.26 15.44
N ILE A 117 -9.48 0.24 14.13
CA ILE A 117 -8.62 1.20 13.43
C ILE A 117 -9.16 2.62 13.59
N ARG A 118 -10.46 2.84 13.43
CA ARG A 118 -11.09 4.17 13.64
C ARG A 118 -10.83 4.70 15.04
N ALA A 119 -11.00 3.88 16.06
CA ALA A 119 -10.71 4.26 17.45
C ALA A 119 -9.24 4.65 17.67
N HIS A 120 -8.29 4.04 16.94
CA HIS A 120 -6.89 4.43 16.98
C HIS A 120 -6.61 5.72 16.20
N ILE A 121 -7.29 5.94 15.07
CA ILE A 121 -7.19 7.18 14.29
C ILE A 121 -7.67 8.37 15.13
N GLU A 122 -8.83 8.24 15.78
CA GLU A 122 -9.40 9.29 16.66
C GLU A 122 -8.45 9.69 17.80
N LYS A 123 -7.63 8.75 18.26
CA LYS A 123 -6.62 8.99 19.30
C LYS A 123 -5.25 9.40 18.75
N GLY A 124 -5.13 9.68 17.45
CA GLY A 124 -3.86 10.11 16.82
C GLY A 124 -2.73 9.08 16.89
N ARG A 125 -3.04 7.77 16.94
CA ARG A 125 -2.04 6.71 17.15
C ARG A 125 -1.47 6.11 15.87
N CYS A 126 -2.02 6.45 14.71
CA CYS A 126 -1.53 5.97 13.42
C CYS A 126 -0.18 6.60 13.08
N ALA A 127 0.66 5.82 12.40
CA ALA A 127 1.95 6.25 11.86
C ALA A 127 2.14 5.64 10.45
N CYS A 128 1.12 5.75 9.61
CA CYS A 128 1.09 5.12 8.29
C CYS A 128 2.20 5.65 7.38
N GLU A 129 2.59 6.91 7.55
CA GLU A 129 3.67 7.56 6.82
C GLU A 129 5.04 6.89 6.99
N VAL A 130 5.24 6.17 8.09
CA VAL A 130 6.50 5.46 8.37
C VAL A 130 6.33 3.95 8.53
N ARG A 131 5.10 3.43 8.45
CA ARG A 131 4.81 2.00 8.64
C ARG A 131 4.20 1.33 7.42
N ASN A 132 3.39 2.05 6.63
CA ASN A 132 2.74 1.50 5.45
C ASN A 132 3.60 1.78 4.20
N PRO A 133 3.96 0.78 3.39
CA PRO A 133 4.74 1.00 2.17
C PRO A 133 4.19 2.05 1.20
N ARG A 134 2.89 2.27 1.19
CA ARG A 134 2.28 3.36 0.40
C ARG A 134 2.32 4.73 1.08
N GLY A 135 2.70 4.82 2.35
CA GLY A 135 2.70 6.06 3.13
C GLY A 135 1.30 6.61 3.43
N THR A 136 0.24 5.84 3.19
CA THR A 136 -1.16 6.29 3.31
C THR A 136 -1.94 5.45 4.31
N CYS A 137 -3.07 6.00 4.80
CA CYS A 137 -3.94 5.30 5.73
C CYS A 137 -4.47 3.97 5.15
N CYS A 138 -4.44 2.91 5.96
CA CYS A 138 -4.87 1.57 5.59
C CYS A 138 -6.38 1.33 5.76
N LEU A 139 -7.14 2.28 6.31
CA LEU A 139 -8.56 2.09 6.64
C LEU A 139 -9.40 1.63 5.45
N GLY A 140 -9.17 2.22 4.27
CA GLY A 140 -9.86 1.83 3.03
C GLY A 140 -9.57 0.39 2.62
N ASP A 141 -8.31 -0.04 2.72
CA ASP A 141 -7.89 -1.41 2.38
C ASP A 141 -8.49 -2.44 3.33
N VAL A 142 -8.51 -2.14 4.63
CA VAL A 142 -9.12 -3.02 5.65
C VAL A 142 -10.63 -3.08 5.46
N THR A 143 -11.30 -1.97 5.17
CA THR A 143 -12.76 -1.94 4.88
C THR A 143 -13.09 -2.81 3.67
N ALA A 144 -12.34 -2.66 2.58
CA ALA A 144 -12.53 -3.46 1.38
C ALA A 144 -12.29 -4.96 1.64
N ALA A 145 -11.29 -5.31 2.46
CA ALA A 145 -11.01 -6.70 2.83
C ALA A 145 -12.13 -7.31 3.68
N VAL A 146 -12.65 -6.57 4.66
CA VAL A 146 -13.80 -7.01 5.49
C VAL A 146 -14.99 -7.30 4.57
N THR A 147 -15.35 -6.37 3.70
CA THR A 147 -16.48 -6.54 2.75
C THR A 147 -16.29 -7.78 1.87
N ARG A 148 -15.12 -7.96 1.28
CA ARG A 148 -14.81 -9.10 0.40
C ARG A 148 -14.86 -10.44 1.14
N ILE A 149 -14.28 -10.50 2.34
CA ILE A 149 -14.22 -11.74 3.12
C ILE A 149 -15.61 -12.11 3.62
N THR A 150 -16.40 -11.15 4.08
CA THR A 150 -17.80 -11.38 4.48
C THR A 150 -18.63 -11.91 3.31
N ALA A 151 -18.55 -11.28 2.14
CA ALA A 151 -19.28 -11.74 0.94
C ALA A 151 -18.90 -13.16 0.53
N GLY A 152 -17.63 -13.54 0.64
CA GLY A 152 -17.15 -14.90 0.33
C GLY A 152 -17.57 -15.98 1.33
N GLN A 153 -18.11 -15.64 2.50
CA GLN A 153 -18.57 -16.58 3.52
C GLN A 153 -20.11 -16.80 3.54
N VAL A 154 -20.86 -15.91 2.91
CA VAL A 154 -22.34 -16.00 2.86
C VAL A 154 -22.86 -17.32 2.27
N PRO A 155 -22.25 -17.93 1.21
CA PRO A 155 -22.77 -19.18 0.65
C PRO A 155 -22.71 -20.39 1.57
N LEU A 156 -21.83 -20.40 2.60
CA LEU A 156 -21.65 -21.55 3.49
C LEU A 156 -22.68 -21.58 4.65
N LEU A 157 -23.27 -20.46 4.98
CA LEU A 157 -24.28 -20.38 6.06
C LEU A 157 -25.68 -20.77 5.56
N GLU A 158 -26.01 -20.50 4.29
CA GLU A 158 -27.30 -20.92 3.71
C GLU A 158 -27.35 -22.42 3.41
N ALA A 159 -26.22 -23.04 3.10
CA ALA A 159 -26.13 -24.48 2.86
C ALA A 159 -26.31 -25.33 4.13
N ARG A 160 -26.23 -24.75 5.33
CA ARG A 160 -26.42 -25.45 6.62
C ARG A 160 -27.83 -25.34 7.21
N ARG A 161 -28.75 -24.66 6.50
CA ARG A 161 -30.16 -24.49 6.92
C ARG A 161 -31.17 -25.32 6.12
N LYS A 162 -30.71 -26.35 5.42
CA LYS A 162 -31.62 -27.35 4.79
C LYS A 162 -31.48 -28.72 5.41
#